data_a20ca182fa580f8db29251b37bebcad6
#
_entry.id   a20ca182fa580f8db29251b37bebcad6
#
_cell.length_a   1.000
_cell.length_b   1.000
_cell.length_c   1.000
_cell.angle_alpha   90.00
_cell.angle_beta   90.00
_cell.angle_gamma   90.00
#
_symmetry.space_group_name_H-M   'P 1'
#
loop_
_entity.id
_entity.type
_entity.pdbx_description
1 polymer ?
#
loop_
_entity_poly.entity_id
_entity_poly.type
_entity_poly.pdbx_seq_one_letter_code
_entity_poly.pdbx_strand_id
1 'polypeptide(L)'
;MIRSEPSALAPIIVTALLGRDDFAWADAMRRDHFPAEQNVLRAHLTLFHHLPPSVADELCGVLKQETRGTTVVARLASVVSLGHGVAYRIDSPDLMRVRARIADRFAPLLIPQDRAGWRPHITVQNKVKSGVARTLLGTLSADFTPRPLAIAGLGAWWYRGGPWEPIGAWLFGSGNSMKPRC
;
A
#
# COMPACT_ATOMS: atom_id res chain seq x y z
N MET A 1 -19.64 -33.02 2.44
CA MET A 1 -18.43 -32.26 2.01
C MET A 1 -18.90 -31.03 1.24
N ILE A 2 -19.02 -29.90 1.92
CA ILE A 2 -19.36 -28.64 1.30
C ILE A 2 -18.05 -28.08 0.76
N ARG A 3 -17.86 -28.11 -0.55
CA ARG A 3 -16.79 -27.37 -1.21
C ARG A 3 -17.12 -25.88 -1.00
N SER A 4 -16.31 -25.21 -0.20
CA SER A 4 -16.33 -23.76 -0.14
C SER A 4 -16.04 -23.25 -1.54
N GLU A 5 -17.05 -22.66 -2.19
CA GLU A 5 -16.85 -21.93 -3.46
C GLU A 5 -15.80 -20.84 -3.21
N PRO A 6 -14.82 -20.69 -4.11
CA PRO A 6 -13.90 -19.56 -4.01
C PRO A 6 -14.74 -18.28 -4.11
N SER A 7 -14.61 -17.40 -3.13
CA SER A 7 -15.30 -16.12 -3.06
C SER A 7 -14.96 -15.29 -4.32
N ALA A 8 -15.76 -15.46 -5.36
CA ALA A 8 -15.59 -14.89 -6.69
C ALA A 8 -15.74 -13.34 -6.75
N LEU A 9 -15.89 -12.67 -5.60
CA LEU A 9 -16.28 -11.25 -5.54
C LEU A 9 -15.33 -10.39 -4.68
N ALA A 10 -14.22 -10.93 -4.16
CA ALA A 10 -13.32 -10.13 -3.34
C ALA A 10 -12.53 -9.13 -4.21
N PRO A 11 -12.54 -7.82 -3.89
CA PRO A 11 -11.73 -6.86 -4.60
C PRO A 11 -10.23 -7.10 -4.36
N ILE A 12 -9.44 -6.64 -5.33
CA ILE A 12 -7.98 -6.70 -5.27
C ILE A 12 -7.45 -5.35 -4.84
N ILE A 13 -6.56 -5.38 -3.84
CA ILE A 13 -5.78 -4.23 -3.39
C ILE A 13 -4.37 -4.36 -3.96
N VAL A 14 -3.80 -3.26 -4.43
CA VAL A 14 -2.40 -3.20 -4.87
C VAL A 14 -1.61 -2.28 -3.95
N THR A 15 -0.46 -2.75 -3.49
CA THR A 15 0.44 -2.00 -2.60
C THR A 15 1.85 -1.92 -3.16
N ALA A 16 2.61 -0.88 -2.75
CA ALA A 16 4.06 -0.94 -2.80
C ALA A 16 4.57 -1.74 -1.59
N LEU A 17 5.53 -2.60 -1.82
CA LEU A 17 6.22 -3.36 -0.80
C LEU A 17 7.40 -2.54 -0.30
N LEU A 18 7.46 -2.30 1.01
CA LEU A 18 8.57 -1.61 1.63
C LEU A 18 9.78 -2.54 1.73
N GLY A 19 10.98 -1.96 1.71
CA GLY A 19 12.19 -2.69 2.08
C GLY A 19 12.10 -3.20 3.52
N ARG A 20 12.86 -4.24 3.83
CA ARG A 20 12.77 -4.98 5.10
C ARG A 20 12.80 -4.09 6.35
N ASP A 21 13.79 -3.19 6.41
CA ASP A 21 14.00 -2.35 7.59
C ASP A 21 12.96 -1.25 7.70
N ASP A 22 12.60 -0.64 6.57
CA ASP A 22 11.53 0.36 6.51
C ASP A 22 10.16 -0.24 6.83
N PHE A 23 9.90 -1.47 6.41
CA PHE A 23 8.70 -2.20 6.79
C PHE A 23 8.66 -2.46 8.30
N ALA A 24 9.76 -2.94 8.89
CA ALA A 24 9.86 -3.22 10.32
C ALA A 24 9.64 -1.94 11.14
N TRP A 25 10.24 -0.83 10.73
CA TRP A 25 10.04 0.48 11.35
C TRP A 25 8.58 0.95 11.24
N ALA A 26 8.01 0.96 10.04
CA ALA A 26 6.64 1.42 9.83
C ALA A 26 5.60 0.58 10.57
N ASP A 27 5.83 -0.74 10.64
CA ASP A 27 4.97 -1.67 11.35
C ASP A 27 5.08 -1.50 12.87
N ALA A 28 6.25 -1.18 13.40
CA ALA A 28 6.44 -0.79 14.80
C ALA A 28 5.69 0.51 15.13
N MET A 29 5.87 1.56 14.32
CA MET A 29 5.14 2.82 14.47
C MET A 29 3.62 2.60 14.48
N ARG A 30 3.15 1.71 13.63
CA ARG A 30 1.73 1.37 13.58
C ARG A 30 1.25 0.61 14.83
N ARG A 31 2.06 -0.32 15.37
CA ARG A 31 1.74 -1.00 16.63
C ARG A 31 1.71 -0.05 17.83
N ASP A 32 2.59 0.94 17.83
CA ASP A 32 2.71 1.88 18.95
C ASP A 32 1.58 2.93 18.97
N HIS A 33 1.01 3.28 17.82
CA HIS A 33 0.10 4.42 17.71
C HIS A 33 -1.30 4.10 17.21
N PHE A 34 -1.49 3.00 16.48
CA PHE A 34 -2.83 2.62 16.02
C PHE A 34 -3.60 1.92 17.15
N PRO A 35 -4.93 2.18 17.33
CA PRO A 35 -5.72 1.44 18.31
C PRO A 35 -5.59 -0.07 18.11
N ALA A 36 -5.14 -0.80 19.14
CA ALA A 36 -4.73 -2.20 19.04
C ALA A 36 -5.87 -3.10 18.53
N GLU A 37 -7.10 -2.86 18.99
CA GLU A 37 -8.30 -3.61 18.61
C GLU A 37 -8.72 -3.41 17.15
N GLN A 38 -8.22 -2.35 16.50
CA GLN A 38 -8.52 -2.00 15.11
C GLN A 38 -7.31 -2.17 14.17
N ASN A 39 -6.15 -2.54 14.72
CA ASN A 39 -4.91 -2.69 13.97
C ASN A 39 -4.79 -4.10 13.36
N VAL A 40 -5.72 -4.45 12.47
CA VAL A 40 -5.78 -5.76 11.81
C VAL A 40 -4.84 -5.90 10.62
N LEU A 41 -4.32 -4.79 10.10
CA LEU A 41 -3.40 -4.77 8.95
C LEU A 41 -2.01 -4.35 9.39
N ARG A 42 -1.01 -4.93 8.76
CA ARG A 42 0.38 -4.48 8.90
C ARG A 42 0.61 -3.17 8.13
N ALA A 43 1.76 -2.54 8.34
CA ALA A 43 2.13 -1.33 7.61
C ALA A 43 2.10 -1.58 6.09
N HIS A 44 1.54 -0.63 5.35
CA HIS A 44 1.35 -0.73 3.91
C HIS A 44 1.33 0.65 3.25
N LEU A 45 1.62 0.66 1.95
CA LEU A 45 1.53 1.81 1.06
C LEU A 45 0.63 1.42 -0.12
N THR A 46 -0.64 1.83 -0.08
CA THR A 46 -1.65 1.44 -1.07
C THR A 46 -1.51 2.24 -2.36
N LEU A 47 -1.49 1.55 -3.50
CA LEU A 47 -1.59 2.13 -4.85
C LEU A 47 -3.03 2.16 -5.34
N PHE A 48 -3.75 1.03 -5.19
CA PHE A 48 -5.14 0.88 -5.58
C PHE A 48 -5.92 0.18 -4.48
N HIS A 49 -7.09 0.74 -4.15
CA HIS A 49 -7.93 0.24 -3.06
C HIS A 49 -8.91 -0.81 -3.52
N HIS A 50 -9.28 -0.80 -4.82
CA HIS A 50 -10.31 -1.69 -5.33
C HIS A 50 -10.17 -1.89 -6.85
N LEU A 51 -9.63 -3.04 -7.24
CA LEU A 51 -9.76 -3.55 -8.59
C LEU A 51 -10.69 -4.78 -8.58
N PRO A 52 -11.50 -4.99 -9.63
CA PRO A 52 -12.41 -6.13 -9.66
C PRO A 52 -11.65 -7.45 -9.77
N PRO A 53 -12.16 -8.55 -9.18
CA PRO A 53 -11.50 -9.86 -9.20
C PRO A 53 -11.32 -10.42 -10.60
N SER A 54 -12.15 -10.02 -11.55
CA SER A 54 -12.10 -10.47 -12.97
C SER A 54 -10.81 -10.11 -13.69
N VAL A 55 -10.02 -9.14 -13.17
CA VAL A 55 -8.77 -8.74 -13.79
C VAL A 55 -7.53 -9.33 -13.11
N ALA A 56 -7.68 -10.29 -12.20
CA ALA A 56 -6.58 -10.83 -11.40
C ALA A 56 -5.40 -11.28 -12.26
N ASP A 57 -5.61 -12.12 -13.26
CA ASP A 57 -4.56 -12.66 -14.12
C ASP A 57 -3.88 -11.56 -14.94
N GLU A 58 -4.67 -10.65 -15.52
CA GLU A 58 -4.15 -9.51 -16.27
C GLU A 58 -3.31 -8.60 -15.36
N LEU A 59 -3.80 -8.32 -14.16
CA LEU A 59 -3.11 -7.51 -13.17
C LEU A 59 -1.75 -8.12 -12.78
N CYS A 60 -1.70 -9.43 -12.53
CA CYS A 60 -0.45 -10.13 -12.24
C CYS A 60 0.57 -9.95 -13.38
N GLY A 61 0.14 -10.05 -14.62
CA GLY A 61 0.98 -9.80 -15.80
C GLY A 61 1.49 -8.36 -15.85
N VAL A 62 0.62 -7.39 -15.60
CA VAL A 62 0.97 -5.96 -15.56
C VAL A 62 1.97 -5.66 -14.44
N LEU A 63 1.73 -6.14 -13.22
CA LEU A 63 2.64 -5.91 -12.09
C LEU A 63 4.02 -6.51 -12.33
N LYS A 64 4.08 -7.69 -12.93
CA LYS A 64 5.34 -8.33 -13.34
C LYS A 64 6.09 -7.49 -14.39
N GLN A 65 5.37 -6.93 -15.35
CA GLN A 65 5.95 -6.07 -16.38
C GLN A 65 6.48 -4.77 -15.80
N GLU A 66 5.69 -4.10 -14.94
CA GLU A 66 6.03 -2.81 -14.33
C GLU A 66 7.22 -2.87 -13.37
N THR A 67 7.47 -4.02 -12.76
CA THR A 67 8.61 -4.20 -11.83
C THR A 67 9.89 -4.64 -12.52
N ARG A 68 9.80 -5.23 -13.72
CA ARG A 68 10.95 -5.77 -14.43
C ARG A 68 11.88 -4.66 -14.91
N GLY A 69 13.13 -4.67 -14.45
CA GLY A 69 14.15 -3.69 -14.83
C GLY A 69 13.86 -2.26 -14.35
N THR A 70 12.84 -2.08 -13.53
CA THR A 70 12.47 -0.78 -12.97
C THR A 70 13.18 -0.55 -11.64
N THR A 71 13.70 0.64 -11.44
CA THR A 71 14.22 1.12 -10.14
C THR A 71 13.29 2.21 -9.63
N VAL A 72 12.99 2.17 -8.34
CA VAL A 72 12.14 3.16 -7.67
C VAL A 72 12.93 3.84 -6.56
N VAL A 73 13.05 5.15 -6.67
CA VAL A 73 13.58 6.02 -5.62
C VAL A 73 12.41 6.64 -4.88
N ALA A 74 12.43 6.55 -3.56
CA ALA A 74 11.41 7.13 -2.69
C ALA A 74 12.02 7.71 -1.42
N ARG A 75 11.29 8.63 -0.79
CA ARG A 75 11.65 9.22 0.50
C ARG A 75 10.41 9.42 1.37
N LEU A 76 10.56 9.32 2.67
CA LEU A 76 9.65 9.89 3.65
C LEU A 76 9.81 11.41 3.58
N ALA A 77 8.74 12.13 3.27
CA ALA A 77 8.80 13.56 2.98
C ALA A 77 8.31 14.43 4.13
N SER A 78 7.24 14.02 4.80
CA SER A 78 6.64 14.76 5.91
C SER A 78 5.69 13.87 6.73
N VAL A 79 5.34 14.32 7.92
CA VAL A 79 4.24 13.79 8.71
C VAL A 79 2.98 14.57 8.37
N VAL A 80 1.85 13.90 8.16
CA VAL A 80 0.60 14.52 7.72
C VAL A 80 -0.60 14.05 8.54
N SER A 81 -1.58 14.94 8.67
CA SER A 81 -2.86 14.63 9.29
C SER A 81 -3.79 13.89 8.33
N LEU A 82 -4.49 12.89 8.85
CA LEU A 82 -5.64 12.25 8.20
C LEU A 82 -6.98 12.70 8.83
N GLY A 83 -6.97 13.76 9.66
CA GLY A 83 -8.13 14.19 10.44
C GLY A 83 -8.32 13.38 11.73
N HIS A 84 -8.57 12.09 11.59
CA HIS A 84 -8.71 11.12 12.69
C HIS A 84 -7.52 10.16 12.80
N GLY A 85 -6.35 10.60 12.35
CA GLY A 85 -5.10 9.83 12.38
C GLY A 85 -3.92 10.58 11.80
N VAL A 86 -2.78 9.89 11.74
CA VAL A 86 -1.50 10.41 11.28
C VAL A 86 -0.86 9.44 10.30
N ALA A 87 -0.22 9.98 9.28
CA ALA A 87 0.53 9.21 8.30
C ALA A 87 1.86 9.88 7.94
N TYR A 88 2.77 9.11 7.39
CA TYR A 88 3.97 9.63 6.72
C TYR A 88 3.70 9.74 5.23
N ARG A 89 3.86 10.94 4.68
CA ARG A 89 3.79 11.20 3.26
C ARG A 89 5.05 10.70 2.57
N ILE A 90 4.85 10.06 1.42
CA ILE A 90 5.93 9.56 0.57
C ILE A 90 6.07 10.48 -0.64
N ASP A 91 7.30 10.76 -1.02
CA ASP A 91 7.65 11.41 -2.28
C ASP A 91 8.43 10.41 -3.14
N SER A 92 7.88 10.10 -4.31
CA SER A 92 8.46 9.17 -5.28
C SER A 92 7.88 9.40 -6.67
N PRO A 93 8.52 10.22 -7.50
CA PRO A 93 8.13 10.38 -8.90
C PRO A 93 8.13 9.07 -9.68
N ASP A 94 9.04 8.15 -9.35
CA ASP A 94 9.11 6.84 -10.00
C ASP A 94 7.85 6.00 -9.70
N LEU A 95 7.45 5.92 -8.42
CA LEU A 95 6.27 5.18 -8.03
C LEU A 95 4.98 5.83 -8.56
N MET A 96 4.96 7.17 -8.68
CA MET A 96 3.87 7.89 -9.33
C MET A 96 3.73 7.48 -10.80
N ARG A 97 4.85 7.35 -11.53
CA ARG A 97 4.84 6.89 -12.93
C ARG A 97 4.39 5.44 -13.07
N VAL A 98 4.89 4.54 -12.20
CA VAL A 98 4.44 3.14 -12.17
C VAL A 98 2.93 3.07 -11.94
N ARG A 99 2.43 3.78 -10.92
CA ARG A 99 0.99 3.81 -10.64
C ARG A 99 0.18 4.36 -11.81
N ALA A 100 0.64 5.41 -12.46
CA ALA A 100 -0.05 6.02 -13.59
C ALA A 100 -0.22 5.02 -14.75
N ARG A 101 0.83 4.27 -15.12
CA ARG A 101 0.74 3.24 -16.17
C ARG A 101 -0.24 2.13 -15.83
N ILE A 102 -0.26 1.69 -14.56
CA ILE A 102 -1.25 0.70 -14.09
C ILE A 102 -2.67 1.31 -14.14
N ALA A 103 -2.83 2.55 -13.68
CA ALA A 103 -4.12 3.25 -13.72
C ALA A 103 -4.66 3.41 -15.14
N ASP A 104 -3.81 3.76 -16.10
CA ASP A 104 -4.20 3.89 -17.52
C ASP A 104 -4.69 2.55 -18.08
N ARG A 105 -4.03 1.44 -17.71
CA ARG A 105 -4.41 0.09 -18.15
C ARG A 105 -5.79 -0.32 -17.65
N PHE A 106 -6.14 0.07 -16.42
CA PHE A 106 -7.40 -0.31 -15.77
C PHE A 106 -8.37 0.87 -15.61
N ALA A 107 -8.20 1.97 -16.35
CA ALA A 107 -8.94 3.21 -16.20
C ALA A 107 -10.47 3.04 -16.12
N PRO A 108 -11.14 2.23 -16.98
CA PRO A 108 -12.59 2.04 -16.91
C PRO A 108 -13.07 1.36 -15.62
N LEU A 109 -12.19 0.62 -14.94
CA LEU A 109 -12.51 -0.22 -13.79
C LEU A 109 -12.18 0.44 -12.45
N LEU A 110 -11.50 1.59 -12.46
CA LEU A 110 -11.11 2.28 -11.24
C LEU A 110 -12.32 2.89 -10.54
N ILE A 111 -12.40 2.71 -9.22
CA ILE A 111 -13.35 3.41 -8.37
C ILE A 111 -13.00 4.91 -8.28
N PRO A 112 -13.93 5.80 -7.90
CA PRO A 112 -13.66 7.25 -7.79
C PRO A 112 -12.45 7.59 -6.91
N GLN A 113 -12.25 6.88 -5.81
CA GLN A 113 -11.10 7.05 -4.93
C GLN A 113 -9.77 6.80 -5.66
N ASP A 114 -9.69 5.77 -6.49
CA ASP A 114 -8.48 5.39 -7.21
C ASP A 114 -8.25 6.25 -8.47
N ARG A 115 -9.31 6.91 -8.99
CA ARG A 115 -9.21 7.92 -10.07
C ARG A 115 -8.74 9.28 -9.56
N ALA A 116 -9.01 9.60 -8.30
CA ALA A 116 -8.58 10.87 -7.70
C ALA A 116 -7.05 10.98 -7.65
N GLY A 117 -6.54 12.21 -7.47
CA GLY A 117 -5.11 12.44 -7.31
C GLY A 117 -4.53 11.61 -6.17
N TRP A 118 -3.56 10.75 -6.49
CA TRP A 118 -2.95 9.86 -5.52
C TRP A 118 -1.94 10.59 -4.64
N ARG A 119 -2.07 10.39 -3.35
CA ARG A 119 -1.19 10.95 -2.32
C ARG A 119 -0.57 9.79 -1.54
N PRO A 120 0.60 9.26 -1.96
CA PRO A 120 1.21 8.11 -1.32
C PRO A 120 1.54 8.41 0.14
N HIS A 121 1.13 7.51 1.03
CA HIS A 121 1.36 7.64 2.46
C HIS A 121 1.34 6.29 3.18
N ILE A 122 2.01 6.24 4.32
CA ILE A 122 1.98 5.10 5.24
C ILE A 122 1.26 5.55 6.51
N THR A 123 0.10 4.97 6.78
CA THR A 123 -0.70 5.29 7.96
C THR A 123 -0.12 4.61 9.19
N VAL A 124 0.16 5.38 10.23
CA VAL A 124 0.62 4.86 11.54
C VAL A 124 -0.46 4.99 12.61
N GLN A 125 -1.43 5.88 12.45
CA GLN A 125 -2.57 6.01 13.34
C GLN A 125 -3.82 6.37 12.53
N ASN A 126 -4.96 5.78 12.86
CA ASN A 126 -6.27 6.19 12.33
C ASN A 126 -7.38 5.77 13.32
N LYS A 127 -8.62 6.23 13.06
CA LYS A 127 -9.81 5.90 13.86
C LYS A 127 -9.74 6.35 15.32
N VAL A 128 -9.02 7.43 15.58
CA VAL A 128 -8.95 8.09 16.90
C VAL A 128 -9.71 9.42 16.90
N LYS A 129 -9.92 10.01 18.07
CA LYS A 129 -10.46 11.37 18.16
C LYS A 129 -9.45 12.37 17.56
N SER A 130 -9.94 13.42 16.89
CA SER A 130 -9.10 14.42 16.22
C SER A 130 -8.08 15.10 17.14
N GLY A 131 -8.41 15.28 18.43
CA GLY A 131 -7.47 15.80 19.45
C GLY A 131 -6.27 14.86 19.65
N VAL A 132 -6.51 13.54 19.75
CA VAL A 132 -5.46 12.53 19.89
C VAL A 132 -4.57 12.52 18.65
N ALA A 133 -5.18 12.55 17.46
CA ALA A 133 -4.42 12.61 16.20
C ALA A 133 -3.55 13.88 16.12
N ARG A 134 -4.07 15.03 16.56
CA ARG A 134 -3.32 16.29 16.55
C ARG A 134 -2.11 16.26 17.50
N THR A 135 -2.25 15.66 18.67
CA THR A 135 -1.16 15.49 19.62
C THR A 135 -0.05 14.64 19.00
N LEU A 136 -0.39 13.48 18.44
CA LEU A 136 0.59 12.62 17.80
C LEU A 136 1.25 13.30 16.58
N LEU A 137 0.47 14.02 15.76
CA LEU A 137 1.00 14.80 14.65
C LEU A 137 2.09 15.78 15.11
N GLY A 138 1.84 16.52 16.20
CA GLY A 138 2.81 17.44 16.78
C GLY A 138 4.07 16.73 17.26
N THR A 139 3.93 15.64 17.99
CA THR A 139 5.05 14.83 18.49
C THR A 139 5.91 14.28 17.34
N LEU A 140 5.29 13.63 16.36
CA LEU A 140 6.05 13.04 15.26
C LEU A 140 6.66 14.09 14.30
N SER A 141 6.04 15.26 14.19
CA SER A 141 6.56 16.34 13.33
C SER A 141 7.76 17.07 13.94
N ALA A 142 7.85 17.14 15.26
CA ALA A 142 8.89 17.90 15.96
C ALA A 142 10.30 17.39 15.65
N ASP A 143 10.47 16.08 15.60
CA ASP A 143 11.78 15.42 15.38
C ASP A 143 11.92 14.80 14.00
N PHE A 144 10.94 15.06 13.10
CA PHE A 144 10.94 14.44 11.79
C PHE A 144 11.97 15.08 10.85
N THR A 145 12.83 14.26 10.30
CA THR A 145 13.72 14.61 9.21
C THR A 145 13.43 13.75 7.98
N PRO A 146 13.25 14.35 6.79
CA PRO A 146 13.06 13.58 5.57
C PRO A 146 14.23 12.63 5.32
N ARG A 147 13.92 11.38 4.98
CA ARG A 147 14.93 10.34 4.74
C ARG A 147 14.57 9.44 3.56
N PRO A 148 15.54 8.74 2.95
CA PRO A 148 15.24 7.69 1.97
C PRO A 148 14.28 6.64 2.53
N LEU A 149 13.45 6.08 1.64
CA LEU A 149 12.54 4.97 1.91
C LEU A 149 12.77 3.89 0.86
N ALA A 150 13.09 2.69 1.28
CA ALA A 150 13.27 1.57 0.37
C ALA A 150 11.92 1.00 -0.08
N ILE A 151 11.66 0.99 -1.39
CA ILE A 151 10.53 0.31 -2.02
C ILE A 151 11.06 -0.93 -2.73
N ALA A 152 10.68 -2.10 -2.23
CA ALA A 152 11.19 -3.38 -2.72
C ALA A 152 10.45 -3.90 -3.96
N GLY A 153 9.17 -3.54 -4.15
CA GLY A 153 8.36 -4.07 -5.23
C GLY A 153 6.89 -3.68 -5.14
N LEU A 154 6.05 -4.47 -5.81
CA LEU A 154 4.60 -4.36 -5.78
C LEU A 154 3.99 -5.66 -5.24
N GLY A 155 2.87 -5.53 -4.52
CA GLY A 155 2.08 -6.65 -4.02
C GLY A 155 0.61 -6.53 -4.42
N ALA A 156 -0.03 -7.66 -4.66
CA ALA A 156 -1.47 -7.75 -4.86
C ALA A 156 -2.11 -8.66 -3.82
N TRP A 157 -3.31 -8.30 -3.38
CA TRP A 157 -3.97 -8.90 -2.23
C TRP A 157 -5.48 -9.00 -2.45
N TRP A 158 -6.09 -10.13 -2.02
CA TRP A 158 -7.54 -10.23 -1.88
C TRP A 158 -8.00 -9.54 -0.60
N TYR A 159 -9.05 -8.71 -0.69
CA TYR A 159 -9.71 -8.14 0.48
C TYR A 159 -11.04 -8.84 0.74
N ARG A 160 -11.11 -9.62 1.81
CA ARG A 160 -12.29 -10.40 2.21
C ARG A 160 -12.91 -9.91 3.53
N GLY A 161 -12.75 -8.62 3.84
CA GLY A 161 -13.29 -8.02 5.07
C GLY A 161 -12.43 -8.20 6.32
N GLY A 162 -11.24 -8.82 6.21
CA GLY A 162 -10.28 -9.06 7.28
C GLY A 162 -8.84 -8.75 6.86
N PRO A 163 -7.85 -9.45 7.42
CA PRO A 163 -6.48 -9.40 6.94
C PRO A 163 -6.42 -9.74 5.44
N TRP A 164 -5.53 -9.05 4.72
CA TRP A 164 -5.42 -9.26 3.28
C TRP A 164 -4.74 -10.58 2.96
N GLU A 165 -5.30 -11.32 1.99
CA GLU A 165 -4.74 -12.59 1.53
C GLU A 165 -3.83 -12.34 0.31
N PRO A 166 -2.58 -12.85 0.29
CA PRO A 166 -1.64 -12.58 -0.80
C PRO A 166 -2.07 -13.27 -2.10
N ILE A 167 -2.04 -12.51 -3.20
CA ILE A 167 -2.11 -13.01 -4.57
C ILE A 167 -0.69 -13.22 -5.09
N GLY A 168 0.19 -12.22 -4.94
CA GLY A 168 1.57 -12.28 -5.38
C GLY A 168 2.38 -11.05 -5.00
N ALA A 169 3.71 -11.16 -5.18
CA ALA A 169 4.66 -10.10 -4.98
C ALA A 169 5.69 -10.09 -6.13
N TRP A 170 6.01 -8.90 -6.62
CA TRP A 170 6.94 -8.67 -7.73
C TRP A 170 7.97 -7.63 -7.31
N LEU A 171 9.26 -8.02 -7.28
CA LEU A 171 10.33 -7.15 -6.82
C LEU A 171 10.84 -6.27 -7.97
N PHE A 172 11.17 -5.04 -7.66
CA PHE A 172 11.83 -4.13 -8.59
C PHE A 172 13.25 -4.59 -8.90
N GLY A 173 13.69 -4.37 -10.13
CA GLY A 173 15.07 -4.64 -10.58
C GLY A 173 15.43 -6.11 -10.77
N SER A 174 14.68 -7.05 -10.21
CA SER A 174 14.96 -8.48 -10.37
C SER A 174 14.00 -9.14 -11.36
N GLY A 175 14.54 -10.02 -12.20
CA GLY A 175 13.71 -10.90 -13.04
C GLY A 175 13.00 -12.02 -12.24
N ASN A 176 13.09 -11.99 -10.90
CA ASN A 176 12.56 -13.02 -10.01
C ASN A 176 11.31 -12.51 -9.27
N SER A 177 10.17 -13.04 -9.63
CA SER A 177 8.95 -12.94 -8.81
C SER A 177 8.95 -14.05 -7.76
N MET A 178 8.62 -13.77 -6.52
CA MET A 178 8.14 -14.79 -5.58
C MET A 178 6.87 -15.37 -6.18
N LYS A 179 6.78 -16.72 -6.30
CA LYS A 179 5.71 -17.41 -7.05
C LYS A 179 4.34 -16.78 -6.79
N PRO A 180 3.70 -16.15 -7.80
CA PRO A 180 2.32 -15.74 -7.69
C PRO A 180 1.44 -16.99 -7.61
N ARG A 181 0.37 -16.92 -6.83
CA ARG A 181 -0.74 -17.89 -6.85
C ARG A 181 -1.84 -17.38 -7.82
N CYS A 182 -1.40 -16.88 -8.98
CA CYS A 182 -2.33 -16.56 -10.06
C CYS A 182 -2.58 -17.79 -10.92
#